data_a5b9d0af28b3c0e08b2305404679dbc9
#
_entry.id   a5b9d0af28b3c0e08b2305404679dbc9
#
_cell.length_a   1.000
_cell.length_b   1.000
_cell.length_c   1.000
_cell.angle_alpha   90.00
_cell.angle_beta   90.00
_cell.angle_gamma   90.00
#
_symmetry.space_group_name_H-M   'P 1'
#
loop_
_entity.id
_entity.type
_entity.pdbx_description
1 polymer ?
#
loop_
_entity_poly.entity_id
_entity_poly.type
_entity_poly.pdbx_seq_one_letter_code
_entity_poly.pdbx_strand_id
1 'polypeptide(L)'
;MNLIILGSGSPLPDPNRAGPATLVRTASGDLLFDCGRGVLMRAAAAGSAAGAVRTLFLTHLHSDHTTDLNDIITMRWATSFAPNQLEVVGPVGTTALVEATETMLATDIGYRLTHHDDLTWSPASVVTEVESGVVMDVGGVLVTAAPTDHAPVRPTVGFRIDEGGRAVVVAGDTVPCAGLDDLCVGADVLVHTVVRRDLIEGIGLPRLLDVLDYHSSVEDAARTAARAGVDTLVLTHMVPAPSPGTEQEWLDLAAAHFSGEVVLAEDLTTLDLPRP
;
A
#
# COMPACT_ATOMS: atom_id res chain seq x y z
N MET A 1 17.49 1.49 -1.86
CA MET A 1 16.05 1.28 -1.62
C MET A 1 15.63 -0.02 -2.29
N ASN A 2 14.75 -0.81 -1.66
CA ASN A 2 14.19 -2.01 -2.27
C ASN A 2 12.67 -1.99 -2.09
N LEU A 3 11.93 -2.15 -3.18
CA LEU A 3 10.47 -2.15 -3.24
C LEU A 3 9.97 -3.59 -3.37
N ILE A 4 9.00 -3.98 -2.57
CA ILE A 4 8.38 -5.31 -2.60
C ILE A 4 6.86 -5.16 -2.57
N ILE A 5 6.18 -5.70 -3.55
CA ILE A 5 4.71 -5.81 -3.53
C ILE A 5 4.36 -7.02 -2.66
N LEU A 6 3.96 -6.78 -1.42
CA LEU A 6 3.57 -7.86 -0.51
C LEU A 6 2.24 -8.48 -0.92
N GLY A 7 1.29 -7.64 -1.32
CA GLY A 7 -0.01 -8.09 -1.78
C GLY A 7 -0.44 -7.35 -3.03
N SER A 8 -0.72 -8.10 -4.06
CA SER A 8 -1.11 -7.60 -5.39
C SER A 8 -2.61 -7.76 -5.68
N GLY A 9 -3.37 -8.31 -4.73
CA GLY A 9 -4.80 -8.55 -4.85
C GLY A 9 -5.66 -7.33 -4.57
N SER A 10 -6.94 -7.46 -4.76
CA SER A 10 -7.99 -6.46 -4.63
C SER A 10 -9.00 -6.88 -3.54
N PRO A 11 -10.14 -6.17 -3.34
CA PRO A 11 -11.18 -6.61 -2.41
C PRO A 11 -11.68 -8.03 -2.66
N LEU A 12 -11.68 -8.46 -3.93
CA LEU A 12 -12.10 -9.81 -4.30
C LEU A 12 -11.06 -10.84 -3.83
N PRO A 13 -11.47 -11.85 -3.05
CA PRO A 13 -10.52 -12.82 -2.52
C PRO A 13 -9.94 -13.70 -3.64
N ASP A 14 -8.60 -13.76 -3.70
CA ASP A 14 -7.85 -14.66 -4.57
C ASP A 14 -6.94 -15.53 -3.67
N PRO A 15 -6.90 -16.86 -3.83
CA PRO A 15 -6.06 -17.73 -3.00
C PRO A 15 -4.56 -17.50 -3.18
N ASN A 16 -4.15 -16.89 -4.28
CA ASN A 16 -2.76 -16.66 -4.63
C ASN A 16 -2.28 -15.22 -4.40
N ARG A 17 -3.22 -14.30 -4.08
CA ARG A 17 -2.94 -12.88 -3.90
C ARG A 17 -3.40 -12.38 -2.55
N ALA A 18 -2.48 -11.86 -1.76
CA ALA A 18 -2.79 -11.11 -0.55
C ALA A 18 -3.46 -9.77 -0.91
N GLY A 19 -4.17 -9.17 0.04
CA GLY A 19 -4.72 -7.82 -0.12
C GLY A 19 -3.64 -6.77 -0.32
N PRO A 20 -4.01 -5.55 -0.77
CA PRO A 20 -3.06 -4.54 -1.17
C PRO A 20 -2.05 -4.21 -0.07
N ALA A 21 -0.77 -4.29 -0.38
CA ALA A 21 0.32 -3.80 0.45
C ALA A 21 1.64 -3.70 -0.31
N THR A 22 2.35 -2.64 -0.04
CA THR A 22 3.69 -2.38 -0.60
C THR A 22 4.68 -2.14 0.53
N LEU A 23 5.79 -2.89 0.52
CA LEU A 23 6.89 -2.72 1.46
C LEU A 23 8.05 -1.99 0.78
N VAL A 24 8.51 -0.91 1.37
CA VAL A 24 9.72 -0.20 0.93
C VAL A 24 10.79 -0.32 2.00
N ARG A 25 11.86 -1.06 1.70
CA ARG A 25 13.03 -1.17 2.57
C ARG A 25 13.98 -0.01 2.34
N THR A 26 14.23 0.72 3.40
CA THR A 26 15.09 1.90 3.41
C THR A 26 16.20 1.77 4.45
N ALA A 27 17.15 2.68 4.44
CA ALA A 27 18.18 2.77 5.50
C ALA A 27 17.56 3.09 6.87
N SER A 28 16.37 3.66 6.91
CA SER A 28 15.66 3.99 8.16
C SER A 28 14.75 2.86 8.65
N GLY A 29 14.68 1.73 7.96
CA GLY A 29 13.84 0.57 8.29
C GLY A 29 12.78 0.28 7.22
N ASP A 30 11.95 -0.68 7.51
CA ASP A 30 10.85 -1.13 6.65
C ASP A 30 9.66 -0.16 6.76
N LEU A 31 9.24 0.41 5.64
CA LEU A 31 8.04 1.25 5.51
C LEU A 31 6.96 0.43 4.81
N LEU A 32 5.81 0.26 5.44
CA LEU A 32 4.69 -0.50 4.90
C LEU A 32 3.58 0.45 4.47
N PHE A 33 3.13 0.32 3.22
CA PHE A 33 2.03 1.09 2.63
C PHE A 33 0.85 0.17 2.43
N ASP A 34 -0.24 0.45 3.14
CA ASP A 34 -1.42 -0.37 3.34
C ASP A 34 -1.14 -1.74 3.99
N CYS A 35 -2.18 -2.36 4.53
CA CYS A 35 -2.09 -3.62 5.24
C CYS A 35 -3.32 -4.48 4.97
N GLY A 36 -3.48 -4.87 3.72
CA GLY A 36 -4.56 -5.75 3.30
C GLY A 36 -4.40 -7.17 3.83
N ARG A 37 -5.41 -7.98 3.56
CA ARG A 37 -5.53 -9.36 4.05
C ARG A 37 -4.32 -10.23 3.69
N GLY A 38 -3.70 -10.86 4.70
CA GLY A 38 -2.60 -11.81 4.50
C GLY A 38 -1.22 -11.16 4.38
N VAL A 39 -1.12 -9.86 4.59
CA VAL A 39 0.12 -9.09 4.42
C VAL A 39 1.24 -9.54 5.36
N LEU A 40 0.94 -9.89 6.62
CA LEU A 40 1.99 -10.38 7.52
C LEU A 40 2.58 -11.73 7.08
N MET A 41 1.80 -12.60 6.48
CA MET A 41 2.34 -13.84 5.91
C MET A 41 3.29 -13.55 4.74
N ARG A 42 2.98 -12.57 3.91
CA ARG A 42 3.83 -12.14 2.81
C ARG A 42 5.07 -11.37 3.30
N ALA A 43 4.94 -10.55 4.34
CA ALA A 43 6.08 -9.89 4.98
C ALA A 43 7.07 -10.94 5.52
N ALA A 44 6.59 -11.99 6.18
CA ALA A 44 7.42 -13.09 6.64
C ALA A 44 8.13 -13.81 5.48
N ALA A 45 7.43 -14.07 4.36
CA ALA A 45 8.03 -14.65 3.17
C ALA A 45 9.08 -13.73 2.53
N ALA A 46 8.89 -12.41 2.62
CA ALA A 46 9.88 -11.41 2.21
C ALA A 46 11.03 -11.23 3.21
N GLY A 47 11.05 -11.97 4.33
CA GLY A 47 12.08 -11.83 5.37
C GLY A 47 11.92 -10.58 6.24
N SER A 48 10.70 -10.07 6.37
CA SER A 48 10.32 -9.01 7.31
C SER A 48 9.40 -9.58 8.41
N ALA A 49 9.04 -8.75 9.38
CA ALA A 49 8.14 -9.09 10.47
C ALA A 49 7.40 -7.85 10.97
N ALA A 50 6.29 -8.03 11.68
CA ALA A 50 5.54 -6.91 12.25
C ALA A 50 6.40 -5.98 13.12
N GLY A 51 7.34 -6.54 13.89
CA GLY A 51 8.29 -5.78 14.71
C GLY A 51 9.33 -4.98 13.91
N ALA A 52 9.61 -5.35 12.67
CA ALA A 52 10.55 -4.68 11.77
C ALA A 52 9.92 -3.50 11.00
N VAL A 53 8.61 -3.51 10.82
CA VAL A 53 7.89 -2.40 10.17
C VAL A 53 8.06 -1.15 11.02
N ARG A 54 8.80 -0.17 10.53
CA ARG A 54 9.01 1.09 11.24
C ARG A 54 7.73 1.91 11.32
N THR A 55 7.13 2.17 10.16
CA THR A 55 5.93 2.99 10.03
C THR A 55 4.97 2.31 9.05
N LEU A 56 3.70 2.25 9.42
CA LEU A 56 2.60 1.87 8.54
C LEU A 56 1.98 3.13 7.98
N PHE A 57 1.90 3.24 6.66
CA PHE A 57 1.22 4.30 5.93
C PHE A 57 -0.08 3.75 5.34
N LEU A 58 -1.21 4.40 5.61
CA LEU A 58 -2.51 4.06 5.03
C LEU A 58 -2.88 5.07 3.96
N THR A 59 -3.15 4.59 2.75
CA THR A 59 -3.57 5.46 1.64
C THR A 59 -5.01 5.93 1.82
N HIS A 60 -5.87 5.05 2.27
CA HIS A 60 -7.27 5.29 2.61
C HIS A 60 -7.80 4.17 3.52
N LEU A 61 -9.08 4.25 3.92
CA LEU A 61 -9.62 3.41 4.98
C LEU A 61 -10.59 2.34 4.49
N HIS A 62 -10.52 1.92 3.22
CA HIS A 62 -11.23 0.72 2.79
C HIS A 62 -10.72 -0.53 3.51
N SER A 63 -11.59 -1.48 3.73
CA SER A 63 -11.29 -2.68 4.53
C SER A 63 -10.19 -3.55 3.92
N ASP A 64 -10.10 -3.65 2.62
CA ASP A 64 -9.06 -4.42 1.94
C ASP A 64 -7.66 -3.82 2.06
N HIS A 65 -7.55 -2.54 2.36
CA HIS A 65 -6.29 -1.84 2.67
C HIS A 65 -5.92 -1.85 4.16
N THR A 66 -6.83 -2.28 5.05
CA THR A 66 -6.67 -2.16 6.51
C THR A 66 -6.93 -3.45 7.28
N THR A 67 -7.30 -4.55 6.62
CA THR A 67 -7.77 -5.79 7.25
C THR A 67 -6.75 -6.40 8.21
N ASP A 68 -5.44 -6.39 7.90
CA ASP A 68 -4.39 -6.97 8.75
C ASP A 68 -3.85 -5.99 9.81
N LEU A 69 -4.45 -4.81 9.98
CA LEU A 69 -4.02 -3.85 11.02
C LEU A 69 -4.03 -4.49 12.41
N ASN A 70 -5.05 -5.28 12.72
CA ASN A 70 -5.14 -6.04 13.98
C ASN A 70 -3.97 -7.02 14.15
N ASP A 71 -3.59 -7.71 13.10
CA ASP A 71 -2.51 -8.70 13.14
C ASP A 71 -1.13 -8.03 13.26
N ILE A 72 -0.93 -6.89 12.57
CA ILE A 72 0.29 -6.07 12.70
C ILE A 72 0.44 -5.56 14.15
N ILE A 73 -0.61 -4.98 14.74
CA ILE A 73 -0.59 -4.48 16.13
C ILE A 73 -0.29 -5.62 17.10
N THR A 74 -1.00 -6.74 16.96
CA THR A 74 -0.88 -7.90 17.87
C THR A 74 0.50 -8.53 17.76
N MET A 75 0.96 -8.84 16.53
CA MET A 75 2.23 -9.54 16.34
C MET A 75 3.43 -8.64 16.64
N ARG A 76 3.37 -7.35 16.34
CA ARG A 76 4.39 -6.40 16.76
C ARG A 76 4.58 -6.40 18.26
N TRP A 77 3.48 -6.32 19.01
CA TRP A 77 3.50 -6.33 20.47
C TRP A 77 3.91 -7.69 21.05
N ALA A 78 3.23 -8.76 20.67
CA ALA A 78 3.39 -10.08 21.26
C ALA A 78 4.75 -10.75 20.98
N THR A 79 5.46 -10.31 19.95
CA THR A 79 6.78 -10.83 19.58
C THR A 79 7.94 -9.90 19.97
N SER A 80 7.65 -8.76 20.60
CA SER A 80 8.68 -7.83 21.06
C SER A 80 9.09 -8.12 22.51
N PHE A 81 10.38 -7.95 22.81
CA PHE A 81 10.95 -8.12 24.15
C PHE A 81 11.04 -6.80 24.96
N ALA A 82 10.56 -5.71 24.40
CA ALA A 82 10.45 -4.39 25.00
C ALA A 82 9.31 -3.63 24.32
N PRO A 83 8.78 -2.55 24.93
CA PRO A 83 7.78 -1.69 24.30
C PRO A 83 8.24 -1.25 22.92
N ASN A 84 7.44 -1.55 21.90
CA ASN A 84 7.72 -1.28 20.49
C ASN A 84 6.46 -0.68 19.84
N GLN A 85 6.32 0.65 19.93
CA GLN A 85 5.16 1.37 19.41
C GLN A 85 5.09 1.26 17.88
N LEU A 86 3.88 1.10 17.34
CA LEU A 86 3.63 1.19 15.90
C LEU A 86 3.37 2.65 15.52
N GLU A 87 4.19 3.20 14.64
CA GLU A 87 3.88 4.48 14.00
C GLU A 87 2.90 4.23 12.85
N VAL A 88 1.74 4.91 12.87
CA VAL A 88 0.72 4.85 11.81
C VAL A 88 0.50 6.24 11.25
N VAL A 89 0.64 6.39 9.94
CA VAL A 89 0.38 7.64 9.22
C VAL A 89 -0.72 7.37 8.20
N GLY A 90 -1.76 8.19 8.18
CA GLY A 90 -2.85 8.01 7.22
C GLY A 90 -3.79 9.21 7.16
N PRO A 91 -4.83 9.16 6.33
CA PRO A 91 -5.80 10.24 6.21
C PRO A 91 -6.62 10.41 7.49
N VAL A 92 -7.34 11.52 7.59
CA VAL A 92 -8.30 11.75 8.71
C VAL A 92 -9.26 10.57 8.86
N GLY A 93 -9.42 10.07 10.09
CA GLY A 93 -10.15 8.86 10.44
C GLY A 93 -9.24 7.69 10.83
N THR A 94 -7.94 7.76 10.55
CA THR A 94 -6.97 6.72 10.93
C THR A 94 -6.91 6.51 12.44
N THR A 95 -6.98 7.59 13.24
CA THR A 95 -7.01 7.50 14.70
C THR A 95 -8.18 6.66 15.19
N ALA A 96 -9.38 6.94 14.70
CA ALA A 96 -10.58 6.19 15.07
C ALA A 96 -10.51 4.71 14.64
N LEU A 97 -9.91 4.41 13.48
CA LEU A 97 -9.70 3.04 13.01
C LEU A 97 -8.75 2.28 13.94
N VAL A 98 -7.62 2.88 14.32
CA VAL A 98 -6.63 2.26 15.21
C VAL A 98 -7.24 2.02 16.59
N GLU A 99 -7.91 3.01 17.18
CA GLU A 99 -8.59 2.88 18.48
C GLU A 99 -9.67 1.77 18.47
N ALA A 100 -10.46 1.69 17.41
CA ALA A 100 -11.45 0.62 17.24
C ALA A 100 -10.79 -0.75 17.15
N THR A 101 -9.67 -0.86 16.44
CA THR A 101 -8.88 -2.10 16.30
C THR A 101 -8.30 -2.53 17.65
N GLU A 102 -7.69 -1.61 18.40
CA GLU A 102 -7.18 -1.90 19.76
C GLU A 102 -8.31 -2.32 20.71
N THR A 103 -9.48 -1.68 20.61
CA THR A 103 -10.68 -2.08 21.37
C THR A 103 -11.14 -3.49 21.02
N MET A 104 -11.15 -3.86 19.74
CA MET A 104 -11.47 -5.22 19.31
C MET A 104 -10.49 -6.25 19.90
N LEU A 105 -9.23 -5.90 20.05
CA LEU A 105 -8.17 -6.77 20.56
C LEU A 105 -8.16 -6.85 22.11
N ALA A 106 -8.93 -6.03 22.85
CA ALA A 106 -8.84 -5.89 24.29
C ALA A 106 -8.92 -7.22 25.05
N THR A 107 -9.74 -8.17 24.59
CA THR A 107 -9.90 -9.48 25.23
C THR A 107 -8.62 -10.33 25.06
N ASP A 108 -8.06 -10.41 23.86
CA ASP A 108 -6.81 -11.15 23.58
C ASP A 108 -5.62 -10.54 24.33
N ILE A 109 -5.54 -9.20 24.35
CA ILE A 109 -4.54 -8.46 25.12
C ILE A 109 -4.64 -8.83 26.62
N GLY A 110 -5.84 -8.84 27.18
CA GLY A 110 -6.06 -9.23 28.57
C GLY A 110 -5.61 -10.66 28.89
N TYR A 111 -5.87 -11.61 27.99
CA TYR A 111 -5.41 -12.99 28.15
C TYR A 111 -3.88 -13.08 28.16
N ARG A 112 -3.20 -12.42 27.24
CA ARG A 112 -1.73 -12.48 27.15
C ARG A 112 -1.05 -11.80 28.33
N LEU A 113 -1.51 -10.62 28.74
CA LEU A 113 -1.00 -9.91 29.92
C LEU A 113 -1.18 -10.74 31.22
N THR A 114 -2.25 -11.53 31.33
CA THR A 114 -2.49 -12.37 32.48
C THR A 114 -1.61 -13.65 32.48
N HIS A 115 -1.29 -14.16 31.29
CA HIS A 115 -0.58 -15.44 31.13
C HIS A 115 0.94 -15.32 31.13
N HIS A 116 1.48 -14.20 30.60
CA HIS A 116 2.92 -14.02 30.41
C HIS A 116 3.50 -13.00 31.41
N ASP A 117 4.30 -13.50 32.34
CA ASP A 117 4.89 -12.68 33.43
C ASP A 117 5.87 -11.62 32.89
N ASP A 118 6.49 -11.86 31.72
CA ASP A 118 7.45 -10.98 31.08
C ASP A 118 6.80 -9.92 30.19
N LEU A 119 5.50 -10.06 29.87
CA LEU A 119 4.75 -9.12 29.04
C LEU A 119 4.01 -8.11 29.93
N THR A 120 4.69 -7.05 30.35
CA THR A 120 4.18 -6.07 31.33
C THR A 120 3.64 -4.79 30.71
N TRP A 121 3.52 -4.71 29.38
CA TRP A 121 2.99 -3.55 28.64
C TRP A 121 1.93 -3.99 27.62
N SER A 122 1.00 -3.10 27.33
CA SER A 122 0.01 -3.27 26.24
C SER A 122 0.59 -2.85 24.90
N PRO A 123 0.00 -3.29 23.77
CA PRO A 123 0.32 -2.72 22.46
C PRO A 123 0.06 -1.21 22.49
N ALA A 124 0.82 -0.47 21.71
CA ALA A 124 0.65 0.97 21.59
C ALA A 124 0.90 1.41 20.15
N SER A 125 0.03 2.28 19.66
CA SER A 125 0.16 2.90 18.35
C SER A 125 0.26 4.42 18.52
N VAL A 126 1.08 5.06 17.67
CA VAL A 126 1.15 6.52 17.55
C VAL A 126 0.64 6.89 16.18
N VAL A 127 -0.48 7.60 16.12
CA VAL A 127 -1.15 7.94 14.88
C VAL A 127 -0.88 9.39 14.50
N THR A 128 -0.54 9.61 13.24
CA THR A 128 -0.45 10.94 12.62
C THR A 128 -1.42 10.99 11.45
N GLU A 129 -2.45 11.81 11.56
CA GLU A 129 -3.38 12.05 10.46
C GLU A 129 -2.85 13.15 9.55
N VAL A 130 -2.91 12.91 8.24
CA VAL A 130 -2.31 13.78 7.22
C VAL A 130 -3.26 14.01 6.05
N GLU A 131 -3.10 15.16 5.38
CA GLU A 131 -3.76 15.47 4.12
C GLU A 131 -2.73 15.69 3.00
N SER A 132 -1.59 16.32 3.34
CA SER A 132 -0.50 16.60 2.39
C SER A 132 0.77 17.04 3.10
N GLY A 133 1.89 17.10 2.37
CA GLY A 133 3.17 17.62 2.82
C GLY A 133 4.11 16.53 3.31
N VAL A 134 5.23 16.94 3.92
CA VAL A 134 6.22 16.02 4.49
C VAL A 134 5.65 15.37 5.74
N VAL A 135 5.63 14.03 5.75
CA VAL A 135 5.05 13.22 6.84
C VAL A 135 6.11 12.42 7.58
N MET A 136 7.28 12.23 6.98
CA MET A 136 8.47 11.65 7.62
C MET A 136 9.75 12.24 7.00
N ASP A 137 10.73 12.59 7.85
CA ASP A 137 12.07 13.00 7.45
C ASP A 137 13.07 12.43 8.48
N VAL A 138 13.61 11.25 8.19
CA VAL A 138 14.47 10.51 9.12
C VAL A 138 15.59 9.76 8.39
N GLY A 139 16.83 10.00 8.80
CA GLY A 139 17.96 9.22 8.32
C GLY A 139 18.24 9.33 6.82
N GLY A 140 17.81 10.42 6.19
CA GLY A 140 17.94 10.62 4.75
C GLY A 140 16.84 9.95 3.93
N VAL A 141 15.79 9.50 4.58
CA VAL A 141 14.52 9.03 3.98
C VAL A 141 13.47 10.11 4.19
N LEU A 142 12.90 10.61 3.11
CA LEU A 142 11.82 11.59 3.11
C LEU A 142 10.55 10.93 2.59
N VAL A 143 9.43 11.06 3.31
CA VAL A 143 8.12 10.65 2.81
C VAL A 143 7.21 11.87 2.72
N THR A 144 6.62 12.05 1.56
CA THR A 144 5.67 13.14 1.27
C THR A 144 4.31 12.55 0.92
N ALA A 145 3.24 13.11 1.48
CA ALA A 145 1.86 12.78 1.13
C ALA A 145 1.25 13.85 0.23
N ALA A 146 0.36 13.47 -0.66
CA ALA A 146 -0.53 14.38 -1.38
C ALA A 146 -1.93 13.76 -1.52
N PRO A 147 -2.99 14.59 -1.62
CA PRO A 147 -4.34 14.09 -1.78
C PRO A 147 -4.51 13.40 -3.13
N THR A 148 -5.22 12.29 -3.11
CA THR A 148 -5.65 11.55 -4.31
C THR A 148 -7.17 11.66 -4.48
N ASP A 149 -7.73 11.17 -5.60
CA ASP A 149 -9.15 11.22 -5.87
C ASP A 149 -9.75 9.81 -6.04
N HIS A 150 -10.43 9.36 -4.99
CA HIS A 150 -11.12 8.08 -4.94
C HIS A 150 -12.60 8.27 -4.53
N ALA A 151 -13.20 9.38 -4.96
CA ALA A 151 -14.57 9.73 -4.56
C ALA A 151 -15.57 8.63 -4.92
N PRO A 152 -16.48 8.21 -3.98
CA PRO A 152 -16.91 8.96 -2.80
C PRO A 152 -16.05 8.78 -1.54
N VAL A 153 -15.02 7.94 -1.57
CA VAL A 153 -14.11 7.72 -0.42
C VAL A 153 -13.23 8.94 -0.24
N ARG A 154 -13.32 9.57 0.91
CA ARG A 154 -12.56 10.78 1.25
C ARG A 154 -12.33 10.89 2.75
N PRO A 155 -11.17 11.39 3.20
CA PRO A 155 -9.99 11.74 2.40
C PRO A 155 -9.17 10.51 1.97
N THR A 156 -8.39 10.66 0.89
CA THR A 156 -7.43 9.68 0.41
C THR A 156 -6.11 10.36 0.08
N VAL A 157 -4.99 9.65 0.27
CA VAL A 157 -3.64 10.16 0.04
C VAL A 157 -2.77 9.16 -0.69
N GLY A 158 -1.90 9.64 -1.57
CA GLY A 158 -0.77 8.88 -2.08
C GLY A 158 0.51 9.30 -1.35
N PHE A 159 1.55 8.50 -1.48
CA PHE A 159 2.84 8.75 -0.82
C PHE A 159 4.00 8.68 -1.81
N ARG A 160 4.97 9.57 -1.63
CA ARG A 160 6.25 9.55 -2.29
C ARG A 160 7.34 9.32 -1.27
N ILE A 161 8.28 8.41 -1.59
CA ILE A 161 9.41 8.04 -0.76
C ILE A 161 10.70 8.39 -1.51
N ASP A 162 11.50 9.30 -0.94
CA ASP A 162 12.79 9.69 -1.49
C ASP A 162 13.92 9.17 -0.60
N GLU A 163 14.91 8.49 -1.19
CA GLU A 163 16.13 8.05 -0.51
C GLU A 163 17.30 7.92 -1.48
N GLY A 164 18.41 8.60 -1.16
CA GLY A 164 19.67 8.43 -1.88
C GLY A 164 19.61 8.75 -3.38
N GLY A 165 18.78 9.71 -3.77
CA GLY A 165 18.57 10.12 -5.16
C GLY A 165 17.65 9.20 -5.96
N ARG A 166 16.90 8.33 -5.29
CA ARG A 166 15.83 7.50 -5.84
C ARG A 166 14.49 7.89 -5.24
N ALA A 167 13.42 7.76 -6.03
CA ALA A 167 12.07 8.06 -5.58
C ALA A 167 11.05 7.02 -6.05
N VAL A 168 10.22 6.58 -5.12
CA VAL A 168 9.08 5.66 -5.36
C VAL A 168 7.79 6.37 -5.00
N VAL A 169 6.74 6.22 -5.80
CA VAL A 169 5.40 6.69 -5.50
C VAL A 169 4.47 5.50 -5.33
N VAL A 170 3.70 5.50 -4.24
CA VAL A 170 2.59 4.57 -3.98
C VAL A 170 1.30 5.38 -4.09
N ALA A 171 0.55 5.16 -5.16
CA ALA A 171 -0.64 5.95 -5.49
C ALA A 171 -1.83 5.66 -4.56
N GLY A 172 -1.98 4.41 -4.10
CA GLY A 172 -3.26 3.94 -3.56
C GLY A 172 -4.34 3.86 -4.64
N ASP A 173 -5.60 3.77 -4.21
CA ASP A 173 -6.73 3.77 -5.11
C ASP A 173 -7.07 5.22 -5.51
N THR A 174 -7.11 5.48 -6.80
CA THR A 174 -7.36 6.83 -7.32
C THR A 174 -7.68 6.82 -8.81
N VAL A 175 -8.41 7.81 -9.26
CA VAL A 175 -8.39 8.23 -10.68
C VAL A 175 -7.22 9.19 -10.91
N PRO A 176 -6.84 9.49 -12.18
CA PRO A 176 -5.82 10.51 -12.45
C PRO A 176 -6.19 11.86 -11.82
N CYS A 177 -5.27 12.43 -11.03
CA CYS A 177 -5.50 13.68 -10.31
C CYS A 177 -4.20 14.48 -10.11
N ALA A 178 -4.33 15.75 -9.83
CA ALA A 178 -3.19 16.65 -9.67
C ALA A 178 -2.23 16.23 -8.53
N GLY A 179 -2.77 15.79 -7.40
CA GLY A 179 -1.92 15.35 -6.26
C GLY A 179 -1.07 14.15 -6.60
N LEU A 180 -1.58 13.19 -7.38
CA LEU A 180 -0.78 12.08 -7.88
C LEU A 180 0.27 12.55 -8.89
N ASP A 181 -0.10 13.43 -9.83
CA ASP A 181 0.84 14.00 -10.80
C ASP A 181 2.00 14.71 -10.07
N ASP A 182 1.70 15.50 -9.01
CA ASP A 182 2.69 16.20 -8.20
C ASP A 182 3.66 15.24 -7.49
N LEU A 183 3.16 14.15 -6.90
CA LEU A 183 4.01 13.12 -6.28
C LEU A 183 4.95 12.47 -7.29
N CYS A 184 4.48 12.26 -8.51
CA CYS A 184 5.23 11.54 -9.55
C CYS A 184 6.34 12.36 -10.22
N VAL A 185 6.38 13.69 -10.05
CA VAL A 185 7.42 14.52 -10.68
C VAL A 185 8.82 14.03 -10.33
N GLY A 186 9.57 13.53 -11.33
CA GLY A 186 10.94 13.05 -11.16
C GLY A 186 11.06 11.78 -10.28
N ALA A 187 9.99 11.00 -10.15
CA ALA A 187 10.06 9.69 -9.51
C ALA A 187 10.61 8.63 -10.46
N ASP A 188 11.30 7.62 -9.91
CA ASP A 188 11.80 6.48 -10.69
C ASP A 188 10.69 5.43 -10.91
N VAL A 189 9.86 5.18 -9.87
CA VAL A 189 8.84 4.13 -9.89
C VAL A 189 7.49 4.68 -9.45
N LEU A 190 6.45 4.32 -10.19
CA LEU A 190 5.05 4.51 -9.80
C LEU A 190 4.40 3.15 -9.55
N VAL A 191 3.97 2.89 -8.32
CA VAL A 191 3.11 1.76 -7.96
C VAL A 191 1.66 2.22 -8.01
N HIS A 192 0.86 1.64 -8.89
CA HIS A 192 -0.50 2.09 -9.17
C HIS A 192 -1.50 0.94 -9.16
N THR A 193 -2.63 1.16 -8.51
CA THR A 193 -3.81 0.26 -8.55
C THR A 193 -4.53 0.42 -9.87
N VAL A 194 -5.01 -0.67 -10.48
CA VAL A 194 -5.59 -0.63 -11.81
C VAL A 194 -6.79 -1.54 -12.01
N VAL A 195 -7.69 -1.10 -12.89
CA VAL A 195 -8.82 -1.92 -13.34
C VAL A 195 -8.79 -2.17 -14.84
N ARG A 196 -9.26 -3.34 -15.27
CA ARG A 196 -9.52 -3.66 -16.68
C ARG A 196 -10.94 -3.22 -17.04
N ARG A 197 -11.06 -1.99 -17.53
CA ARG A 197 -12.34 -1.39 -17.92
C ARG A 197 -13.14 -2.29 -18.85
N ASP A 198 -12.51 -2.78 -19.91
CA ASP A 198 -13.15 -3.65 -20.92
C ASP A 198 -13.73 -4.94 -20.33
N LEU A 199 -13.01 -5.59 -19.40
CA LEU A 199 -13.50 -6.79 -18.72
C LEU A 199 -14.67 -6.48 -17.78
N ILE A 200 -14.58 -5.39 -17.03
CA ILE A 200 -15.63 -4.94 -16.10
C ILE A 200 -16.91 -4.59 -16.89
N GLU A 201 -16.79 -3.86 -17.98
CA GLU A 201 -17.91 -3.52 -18.88
C GLU A 201 -18.52 -4.79 -19.50
N GLY A 202 -17.69 -5.77 -19.88
CA GLY A 202 -18.14 -7.07 -20.40
C GLY A 202 -18.92 -7.91 -19.39
N ILE A 203 -18.60 -7.80 -18.07
CA ILE A 203 -19.35 -8.46 -16.99
C ILE A 203 -20.70 -7.77 -16.77
N GLY A 204 -20.76 -6.45 -16.86
CA GLY A 204 -21.99 -5.66 -16.85
C GLY A 204 -22.77 -5.65 -15.53
N LEU A 205 -22.17 -6.05 -14.39
CA LEU A 205 -22.81 -5.99 -13.09
C LEU A 205 -22.80 -4.56 -12.55
N PRO A 206 -23.94 -3.94 -12.16
CA PRO A 206 -24.01 -2.52 -11.78
C PRO A 206 -22.96 -2.10 -10.74
N ARG A 207 -22.84 -2.83 -9.62
CA ARG A 207 -21.84 -2.49 -8.57
C ARG A 207 -20.39 -2.63 -9.01
N LEU A 208 -20.13 -3.46 -10.02
CA LEU A 208 -18.79 -3.60 -10.58
C LEU A 208 -18.51 -2.48 -11.58
N LEU A 209 -19.55 -2.03 -12.32
CA LEU A 209 -19.44 -0.86 -13.18
C LEU A 209 -19.16 0.41 -12.40
N ASP A 210 -19.77 0.58 -11.21
CA ASP A 210 -19.49 1.72 -10.32
C ASP A 210 -18.00 1.83 -9.95
N VAL A 211 -17.24 0.72 -9.93
CA VAL A 211 -15.79 0.70 -9.66
C VAL A 211 -15.00 1.53 -10.68
N LEU A 212 -15.51 1.65 -11.91
CA LEU A 212 -14.88 2.43 -12.98
C LEU A 212 -14.86 3.94 -12.74
N ASP A 213 -15.73 4.43 -11.86
CA ASP A 213 -15.87 5.86 -11.60
C ASP A 213 -14.76 6.40 -10.69
N TYR A 214 -14.11 5.51 -9.89
CA TYR A 214 -13.18 5.92 -8.86
C TYR A 214 -11.85 5.13 -8.84
N HIS A 215 -11.58 4.35 -9.89
CA HIS A 215 -10.28 3.71 -10.11
C HIS A 215 -9.72 4.04 -11.50
N SER A 216 -8.41 4.11 -11.59
CA SER A 216 -7.70 4.24 -12.88
C SER A 216 -7.76 2.93 -13.66
N SER A 217 -8.03 3.02 -14.96
CA SER A 217 -7.77 1.91 -15.87
C SER A 217 -6.25 1.69 -16.05
N VAL A 218 -5.87 0.57 -16.65
CA VAL A 218 -4.46 0.30 -17.02
C VAL A 218 -3.92 1.44 -17.88
N GLU A 219 -4.71 1.91 -18.84
CA GLU A 219 -4.36 2.99 -19.75
C GLU A 219 -4.21 4.34 -19.03
N ASP A 220 -5.06 4.60 -17.99
CA ASP A 220 -4.96 5.84 -17.20
C ASP A 220 -3.68 5.84 -16.36
N ALA A 221 -3.33 4.73 -15.71
CA ALA A 221 -2.09 4.58 -14.99
C ALA A 221 -0.87 4.74 -15.92
N ALA A 222 -0.92 4.14 -17.11
CA ALA A 222 0.14 4.28 -18.13
C ALA A 222 0.29 5.72 -18.62
N ARG A 223 -0.82 6.46 -18.86
CA ARG A 223 -0.78 7.88 -19.21
C ARG A 223 -0.23 8.74 -18.08
N THR A 224 -0.55 8.41 -16.81
CA THR A 224 0.01 9.10 -15.65
C THR A 224 1.53 8.88 -15.57
N ALA A 225 1.99 7.64 -15.70
CA ALA A 225 3.42 7.30 -15.76
C ALA A 225 4.15 8.02 -16.89
N ALA A 226 3.56 8.06 -18.09
CA ALA A 226 4.12 8.75 -19.24
C ALA A 226 4.23 10.28 -19.05
N ARG A 227 3.19 10.91 -18.47
CA ARG A 227 3.22 12.37 -18.18
C ARG A 227 4.29 12.72 -17.17
N ALA A 228 4.44 11.88 -16.14
CA ALA A 228 5.41 12.08 -15.08
C ALA A 228 6.85 11.76 -15.51
N GLY A 229 7.01 10.94 -16.55
CA GLY A 229 8.33 10.49 -17.03
C GLY A 229 9.02 9.54 -16.06
N VAL A 230 8.26 8.71 -15.32
CA VAL A 230 8.85 7.66 -14.48
C VAL A 230 9.54 6.59 -15.32
N ASP A 231 10.51 5.90 -14.77
CA ASP A 231 11.21 4.83 -15.48
C ASP A 231 10.38 3.53 -15.49
N THR A 232 9.71 3.22 -14.37
CA THR A 232 8.96 1.97 -14.17
C THR A 232 7.56 2.23 -13.63
N LEU A 233 6.57 1.59 -14.27
CA LEU A 233 5.18 1.51 -13.78
C LEU A 233 4.90 0.10 -13.25
N VAL A 234 4.53 0.01 -11.97
CA VAL A 234 4.13 -1.25 -11.32
C VAL A 234 2.62 -1.27 -11.19
N LEU A 235 1.96 -2.20 -11.87
CA LEU A 235 0.52 -2.43 -11.81
C LEU A 235 0.21 -3.42 -10.69
N THR A 236 -0.67 -3.04 -9.76
CA THR A 236 -1.10 -3.85 -8.60
C THR A 236 -2.60 -3.69 -8.36
N HIS A 237 -3.15 -4.35 -7.32
CA HIS A 237 -4.57 -4.25 -6.95
C HIS A 237 -5.51 -4.45 -8.15
N MET A 238 -5.23 -5.45 -8.95
CA MET A 238 -5.86 -5.64 -10.26
C MET A 238 -7.32 -6.09 -10.15
N VAL A 239 -8.23 -5.39 -10.81
CA VAL A 239 -9.67 -5.73 -10.86
C VAL A 239 -10.15 -5.90 -12.32
N PRO A 240 -10.66 -7.10 -12.66
CA PRO A 240 -10.51 -8.37 -11.96
C PRO A 240 -9.05 -8.83 -11.94
N ALA A 241 -8.72 -9.80 -11.09
CA ALA A 241 -7.37 -10.39 -11.13
C ALA A 241 -7.09 -11.02 -12.53
N PRO A 242 -5.85 -10.91 -13.06
CA PRO A 242 -5.48 -11.54 -14.31
C PRO A 242 -5.73 -13.04 -14.28
N SER A 243 -6.40 -13.56 -15.31
CA SER A 243 -6.50 -15.01 -15.51
C SER A 243 -5.15 -15.55 -15.99
N PRO A 244 -4.75 -16.78 -15.59
CA PRO A 244 -3.49 -17.36 -16.06
C PRO A 244 -3.40 -17.35 -17.60
N GLY A 245 -2.30 -16.77 -18.13
CA GLY A 245 -2.03 -16.65 -19.55
C GLY A 245 -2.61 -15.39 -20.24
N THR A 246 -3.25 -14.50 -19.49
CA THR A 246 -3.76 -13.20 -20.01
C THR A 246 -2.89 -12.01 -19.56
N GLU A 247 -1.78 -12.25 -18.90
CA GLU A 247 -0.90 -11.21 -18.34
C GLU A 247 -0.39 -10.26 -19.42
N GLN A 248 -0.10 -10.80 -20.63
CA GLN A 248 0.39 -10.00 -21.76
C GLN A 248 -0.62 -8.96 -22.23
N GLU A 249 -1.92 -9.22 -22.11
CA GLU A 249 -2.97 -8.25 -22.47
C GLU A 249 -2.89 -6.99 -21.60
N TRP A 250 -2.57 -7.13 -20.30
CA TRP A 250 -2.38 -6.00 -19.38
C TRP A 250 -1.15 -5.18 -19.75
N LEU A 251 -0.06 -5.87 -20.08
CA LEU A 251 1.19 -5.23 -20.51
C LEU A 251 1.02 -4.49 -21.84
N ASP A 252 0.31 -5.07 -22.80
CA ASP A 252 0.05 -4.47 -24.11
C ASP A 252 -0.82 -3.19 -23.97
N LEU A 253 -1.84 -3.20 -23.09
CA LEU A 253 -2.64 -2.00 -22.80
C LEU A 253 -1.79 -0.87 -22.21
N ALA A 254 -0.92 -1.17 -21.29
CA ALA A 254 -0.02 -0.18 -20.71
C ALA A 254 0.99 0.33 -21.73
N ALA A 255 1.62 -0.58 -22.51
CA ALA A 255 2.63 -0.25 -23.51
C ALA A 255 2.10 0.63 -24.66
N ALA A 256 0.78 0.62 -24.90
CA ALA A 256 0.17 1.53 -25.86
C ALA A 256 0.27 3.01 -25.46
N HIS A 257 0.52 3.31 -24.17
CA HIS A 257 0.51 4.66 -23.62
C HIS A 257 1.78 5.04 -22.84
N PHE A 258 2.63 4.06 -22.52
CA PHE A 258 3.85 4.27 -21.75
C PHE A 258 5.00 3.45 -22.36
N SER A 259 6.14 4.11 -22.58
CA SER A 259 7.32 3.50 -23.21
C SER A 259 8.40 3.04 -22.25
N GLY A 260 8.22 3.27 -20.94
CA GLY A 260 9.09 2.78 -19.88
C GLY A 260 8.82 1.32 -19.54
N GLU A 261 9.44 0.82 -18.49
CA GLU A 261 9.23 -0.54 -18.00
C GLU A 261 7.86 -0.69 -17.36
N VAL A 262 7.10 -1.73 -17.71
CA VAL A 262 5.82 -2.07 -17.07
C VAL A 262 5.94 -3.41 -16.35
N VAL A 263 5.67 -3.42 -15.07
CA VAL A 263 5.66 -4.63 -14.22
C VAL A 263 4.24 -4.94 -13.82
N LEU A 264 3.70 -6.06 -14.25
CA LEU A 264 2.44 -6.60 -13.73
C LEU A 264 2.76 -7.39 -12.45
N ALA A 265 2.47 -6.81 -11.29
CA ALA A 265 2.94 -7.36 -10.04
C ALA A 265 2.18 -8.64 -9.63
N GLU A 266 2.92 -9.56 -9.08
CA GLU A 266 2.44 -10.65 -8.24
C GLU A 266 2.89 -10.41 -6.80
N ASP A 267 2.33 -11.18 -5.86
CA ASP A 267 2.83 -11.16 -4.49
C ASP A 267 4.32 -11.48 -4.46
N LEU A 268 5.08 -10.69 -3.69
CA LEU A 268 6.52 -10.75 -3.55
C LEU A 268 7.33 -10.28 -4.77
N THR A 269 6.69 -9.67 -5.77
CA THR A 269 7.43 -8.96 -6.82
C THR A 269 8.35 -7.92 -6.19
N THR A 270 9.64 -7.96 -6.56
CA THR A 270 10.69 -7.13 -5.94
C THR A 270 11.42 -6.30 -7.00
N LEU A 271 11.61 -5.01 -6.72
CA LEU A 271 12.42 -4.09 -7.51
C LEU A 271 13.55 -3.51 -6.64
N ASP A 272 14.79 -3.67 -7.11
CA ASP A 272 15.94 -3.04 -6.47
C ASP A 272 16.21 -1.68 -7.13
N LEU A 273 16.31 -0.65 -6.29
CA LEU A 273 16.62 0.72 -6.70
C LEU A 273 17.99 1.11 -6.10
N PRO A 274 19.09 0.69 -6.74
CA PRO A 274 20.42 1.06 -6.26
C PRO A 274 20.58 2.58 -6.33
N ARG A 275 21.46 3.14 -5.46
CA ARG A 275 21.83 4.55 -5.57
C ARG A 275 22.43 4.81 -6.96
N PRO A 276 22.12 5.97 -7.55
CA PRO A 276 22.67 6.34 -8.87
C PRO A 276 24.19 6.43 -8.87
#